data_d27d16383618249a8c539ce5eb6053b0
#
_entry.id   d27d16383618249a8c539ce5eb6053b0
#
_cell.length_a   1.000
_cell.length_b   1.000
_cell.length_c   1.000
_cell.angle_alpha   90.00
_cell.angle_beta   90.00
_cell.angle_gamma   90.00
#
_symmetry.space_group_name_H-M   'P 1'
#
loop_
_entity.id
_entity.type
_entity.pdbx_description
1 polymer ?
#
loop_
_entity_poly.entity_id
_entity_poly.type
_entity_poly.pdbx_seq_one_letter_code
_entity_poly.pdbx_strand_id
1 'polypeptide(L)'
;MQEEAKRYAVVTGANKGIGYGICKKLASSGVMVLLTARNEERGLKAIERLKKEFDLSDFVIFHQLDVDDPASVATLVSFIKTMFGKLDILVNNAAVTGGKLLNGDALLRKRNGEEIDSKEVGYETYDLGEKCLKTNFYGVERVTEALVPLLKLSSSPTIVNISSRAGLLKNISNEWARTVFSDIDNLTKEKIDDVLKDYEKDYKEGSLDIKGWPTFASAYTMSKAALNAYTRIMAKKYPHFHINSVCPGFVKTDMNHNTGNLSIDEGVETPVMLALLLNDGPSGCFFTKGEVIPF
;
A
#
# COMPACT_ATOMS: atom_id res chain seq x y z
N MET A 1 -24.75 -16.21 23.59
CA MET A 1 -24.02 -15.25 22.74
C MET A 1 -22.89 -16.03 22.11
N GLN A 2 -22.85 -16.21 20.80
CA GLN A 2 -21.65 -16.75 20.14
C GLN A 2 -20.55 -15.71 20.36
N GLU A 3 -19.42 -16.08 20.96
CA GLU A 3 -18.22 -15.27 20.95
C GLU A 3 -17.89 -14.97 19.49
N GLU A 4 -17.91 -13.71 19.08
CA GLU A 4 -17.43 -13.31 17.76
C GLU A 4 -15.99 -13.78 17.62
N ALA A 5 -15.74 -14.60 16.60
CA ALA A 5 -14.42 -15.18 16.39
C ALA A 5 -13.40 -14.05 16.19
N LYS A 6 -12.37 -14.03 17.06
CA LYS A 6 -11.32 -13.00 17.05
C LYS A 6 -10.68 -12.89 15.66
N ARG A 7 -10.65 -11.69 15.11
CA ARG A 7 -10.00 -11.38 13.80
C ARG A 7 -8.56 -10.94 14.03
N TYR A 8 -7.68 -11.33 13.12
CA TYR A 8 -6.25 -11.01 13.15
C TYR A 8 -5.85 -10.22 11.93
N ALA A 9 -5.19 -9.08 12.14
CA ALA A 9 -4.74 -8.19 11.08
C ALA A 9 -3.22 -8.00 11.07
N VAL A 10 -2.62 -7.94 9.89
CA VAL A 10 -1.25 -7.46 9.67
C VAL A 10 -1.31 -6.12 8.96
N VAL A 11 -0.56 -5.12 9.46
CA VAL A 11 -0.40 -3.82 8.79
C VAL A 11 1.08 -3.58 8.53
N THR A 12 1.49 -3.47 7.27
CA THR A 12 2.89 -3.27 6.92
C THR A 12 3.31 -1.80 7.02
N GLY A 13 4.54 -1.52 7.50
CA GLY A 13 5.07 -0.15 7.60
C GLY A 13 4.28 0.75 8.55
N ALA A 14 3.83 0.22 9.67
CA ALA A 14 2.80 0.84 10.52
C ALA A 14 3.33 1.60 11.75
N ASN A 15 4.64 1.85 11.85
CA ASN A 15 5.21 2.59 12.99
C ASN A 15 4.87 4.09 13.01
N LYS A 16 4.25 4.64 11.97
CA LYS A 16 3.85 6.05 11.85
C LYS A 16 2.81 6.25 10.75
N GLY A 17 2.28 7.48 10.67
CA GLY A 17 1.43 7.93 9.55
C GLY A 17 0.16 7.08 9.38
N ILE A 18 -0.20 6.80 8.12
CA ILE A 18 -1.42 6.09 7.75
C ILE A 18 -1.45 4.69 8.37
N GLY A 19 -0.37 3.92 8.28
CA GLY A 19 -0.32 2.57 8.85
C GLY A 19 -0.56 2.55 10.37
N TYR A 20 0.00 3.51 11.10
CA TYR A 20 -0.24 3.68 12.54
C TYR A 20 -1.71 3.99 12.84
N GLY A 21 -2.32 4.92 12.08
CA GLY A 21 -3.72 5.25 12.22
C GLY A 21 -4.65 4.06 11.90
N ILE A 22 -4.30 3.23 10.90
CA ILE A 22 -5.04 2.00 10.58
C ILE A 22 -4.95 1.02 11.76
N CYS A 23 -3.75 0.80 12.33
CA CYS A 23 -3.60 -0.06 13.51
C CYS A 23 -4.45 0.41 14.68
N LYS A 24 -4.43 1.71 14.98
CA LYS A 24 -5.26 2.32 16.02
C LYS A 24 -6.74 2.02 15.81
N LYS A 25 -7.27 2.32 14.62
CA LYS A 25 -8.70 2.14 14.31
C LYS A 25 -9.14 0.68 14.31
N LEU A 26 -8.34 -0.24 13.72
CA LEU A 26 -8.64 -1.67 13.73
C LEU A 26 -8.63 -2.24 15.15
N ALA A 27 -7.63 -1.88 15.96
CA ALA A 27 -7.54 -2.32 17.35
C ALA A 27 -8.71 -1.80 18.19
N SER A 28 -9.10 -0.52 17.99
CA SER A 28 -10.29 0.07 18.64
C SER A 28 -11.61 -0.58 18.20
N SER A 29 -11.60 -1.32 17.07
CA SER A 29 -12.75 -2.12 16.59
C SER A 29 -12.68 -3.59 17.04
N GLY A 30 -11.81 -3.94 18.01
CA GLY A 30 -11.69 -5.29 18.57
C GLY A 30 -10.86 -6.27 17.73
N VAL A 31 -10.16 -5.80 16.68
CA VAL A 31 -9.28 -6.64 15.88
C VAL A 31 -7.91 -6.73 16.53
N MET A 32 -7.35 -7.94 16.67
CA MET A 32 -5.96 -8.13 17.08
C MET A 32 -5.02 -7.73 15.94
N VAL A 33 -4.24 -6.68 16.12
CA VAL A 33 -3.39 -6.07 15.10
C VAL A 33 -1.92 -6.39 15.33
N LEU A 34 -1.29 -7.02 14.36
CA LEU A 34 0.15 -7.14 14.25
C LEU A 34 0.69 -5.92 13.50
N LEU A 35 1.13 -4.92 14.26
CA LEU A 35 1.83 -3.75 13.75
C LEU A 35 3.23 -4.17 13.30
N THR A 36 3.58 -3.90 12.04
CA THR A 36 4.91 -4.25 11.55
C THR A 36 5.69 -3.03 11.04
N ALA A 37 7.00 -3.06 11.22
CA ALA A 37 7.91 -2.03 10.77
C ALA A 37 9.32 -2.60 10.54
N ARG A 38 10.06 -2.03 9.59
CA ARG A 38 11.44 -2.43 9.30
C ARG A 38 12.39 -2.16 10.47
N ASN A 39 12.23 -1.01 11.14
CA ASN A 39 13.02 -0.63 12.30
C ASN A 39 12.28 -1.04 13.58
N GLU A 40 12.89 -1.96 14.33
CA GLU A 40 12.31 -2.54 15.55
C GLU A 40 12.05 -1.49 16.63
N GLU A 41 13.02 -0.62 16.93
CA GLU A 41 12.90 0.40 17.96
C GLU A 41 11.72 1.35 17.68
N ARG A 42 11.55 1.79 16.42
CA ARG A 42 10.42 2.64 16.02
C ARG A 42 9.10 1.90 16.11
N GLY A 43 9.09 0.61 15.80
CA GLY A 43 7.91 -0.24 15.94
C GLY A 43 7.47 -0.41 17.39
N LEU A 44 8.40 -0.70 18.29
CA LEU A 44 8.15 -0.81 19.73
C LEU A 44 7.64 0.49 20.34
N LYS A 45 8.24 1.65 19.97
CA LYS A 45 7.73 2.97 20.39
C LYS A 45 6.30 3.22 19.91
N ALA A 46 5.95 2.77 18.69
CA ALA A 46 4.59 2.91 18.19
C ALA A 46 3.59 2.06 18.99
N ILE A 47 3.95 0.83 19.33
CA ILE A 47 3.15 -0.04 20.21
C ILE A 47 2.95 0.58 21.59
N GLU A 48 4.02 1.09 22.21
CA GLU A 48 3.91 1.75 23.53
C GLU A 48 2.93 2.93 23.49
N ARG A 49 2.95 3.72 22.42
CA ARG A 49 1.99 4.82 22.24
C ARG A 49 0.56 4.32 22.13
N LEU A 50 0.30 3.27 21.33
CA LEU A 50 -1.04 2.68 21.20
C LEU A 50 -1.56 2.17 22.54
N LYS A 51 -0.69 1.54 23.33
CA LYS A 51 -1.05 1.02 24.66
C LYS A 51 -1.35 2.13 25.67
N LYS A 52 -0.47 3.14 25.74
CA LYS A 52 -0.56 4.19 26.76
C LYS A 52 -1.59 5.26 26.45
N GLU A 53 -1.69 5.67 25.18
CA GLU A 53 -2.54 6.81 24.79
C GLU A 53 -3.99 6.37 24.47
N PHE A 54 -4.21 5.11 24.09
CA PHE A 54 -5.49 4.61 23.59
C PHE A 54 -6.01 3.35 24.29
N ASP A 55 -5.32 2.86 25.30
CA ASP A 55 -5.69 1.64 26.09
C ASP A 55 -5.90 0.40 25.19
N LEU A 56 -5.04 0.21 24.20
CA LEU A 56 -5.14 -0.87 23.23
C LEU A 56 -4.19 -2.05 23.51
N SER A 57 -3.81 -2.24 24.79
CA SER A 57 -2.82 -3.26 25.21
C SER A 57 -3.15 -4.67 24.74
N ASP A 58 -4.43 -5.04 24.76
CA ASP A 58 -4.89 -6.40 24.44
C ASP A 58 -5.11 -6.63 22.93
N PHE A 59 -4.97 -5.57 22.11
CA PHE A 59 -5.30 -5.62 20.69
C PHE A 59 -4.12 -5.30 19.77
N VAL A 60 -2.93 -5.00 20.31
CA VAL A 60 -1.78 -4.64 19.48
C VAL A 60 -0.51 -5.38 19.91
N ILE A 61 0.16 -5.97 18.95
CA ILE A 61 1.49 -6.56 19.13
C ILE A 61 2.40 -6.10 18.00
N PHE A 62 3.71 -6.22 18.19
CA PHE A 62 4.72 -5.84 17.22
C PHE A 62 5.45 -7.05 16.64
N HIS A 63 5.76 -6.99 15.35
CA HIS A 63 6.73 -7.88 14.71
C HIS A 63 7.58 -7.07 13.72
N GLN A 64 8.89 -7.27 13.71
CA GLN A 64 9.75 -6.64 12.73
C GLN A 64 9.45 -7.20 11.34
N LEU A 65 9.35 -6.31 10.33
CA LEU A 65 9.16 -6.70 8.93
C LEU A 65 9.87 -5.73 8.00
N ASP A 66 10.81 -6.23 7.21
CA ASP A 66 11.25 -5.59 5.98
C ASP A 66 10.59 -6.30 4.79
N VAL A 67 9.69 -5.60 4.08
CA VAL A 67 8.98 -6.16 2.93
C VAL A 67 9.90 -6.47 1.74
N ASP A 68 11.10 -5.87 1.73
CA ASP A 68 12.12 -6.07 0.70
C ASP A 68 13.00 -7.31 0.96
N ASP A 69 12.90 -7.92 2.17
CA ASP A 69 13.69 -9.08 2.59
C ASP A 69 12.82 -10.35 2.69
N PRO A 70 13.03 -11.36 1.81
CA PRO A 70 12.30 -12.63 1.88
C PRO A 70 12.44 -13.36 3.21
N ALA A 71 13.60 -13.28 3.89
CA ALA A 71 13.81 -13.93 5.17
C ALA A 71 12.97 -13.27 6.26
N SER A 72 12.88 -11.94 6.27
CA SER A 72 12.01 -11.19 7.18
C SER A 72 10.53 -11.55 6.96
N VAL A 73 10.09 -11.72 5.71
CA VAL A 73 8.72 -12.16 5.41
C VAL A 73 8.47 -13.59 5.91
N ALA A 74 9.41 -14.50 5.74
CA ALA A 74 9.29 -15.89 6.20
C ALA A 74 9.17 -15.97 7.75
N THR A 75 9.90 -15.13 8.49
CA THR A 75 9.78 -15.07 9.96
C THR A 75 8.40 -14.55 10.38
N LEU A 76 7.83 -13.56 9.67
CA LEU A 76 6.48 -13.07 9.90
C LEU A 76 5.43 -14.19 9.70
N VAL A 77 5.52 -14.94 8.59
CA VAL A 77 4.61 -16.07 8.32
C VAL A 77 4.65 -17.10 9.45
N SER A 78 5.86 -17.48 9.87
CA SER A 78 6.06 -18.45 10.97
C SER A 78 5.48 -17.93 12.28
N PHE A 79 5.68 -16.66 12.58
CA PHE A 79 5.13 -16.01 13.76
C PHE A 79 3.60 -16.05 13.77
N ILE A 80 2.95 -15.63 12.68
CA ILE A 80 1.48 -15.62 12.58
C ILE A 80 0.91 -17.03 12.68
N LYS A 81 1.54 -18.00 12.02
CA LYS A 81 1.13 -19.40 12.08
C LYS A 81 1.17 -19.95 13.51
N THR A 82 2.22 -19.64 14.25
CA THR A 82 2.41 -20.13 15.64
C THR A 82 1.47 -19.42 16.61
N MET A 83 1.31 -18.10 16.48
CA MET A 83 0.55 -17.30 17.45
C MET A 83 -0.96 -17.33 17.23
N PHE A 84 -1.40 -17.39 15.97
CA PHE A 84 -2.82 -17.19 15.59
C PHE A 84 -3.40 -18.34 14.78
N GLY A 85 -2.56 -19.13 14.10
CA GLY A 85 -2.99 -20.20 13.21
C GLY A 85 -3.60 -19.74 11.89
N LYS A 86 -4.09 -18.50 11.78
CA LYS A 86 -4.73 -17.89 10.60
C LYS A 86 -4.43 -16.40 10.51
N LEU A 87 -4.77 -15.80 9.38
CA LEU A 87 -4.81 -14.35 9.18
C LEU A 87 -6.16 -13.97 8.55
N ASP A 88 -6.80 -12.89 9.03
CA ASP A 88 -8.09 -12.43 8.48
C ASP A 88 -7.91 -11.19 7.60
N ILE A 89 -6.98 -10.30 7.95
CA ILE A 89 -6.81 -8.99 7.30
C ILE A 89 -5.33 -8.75 7.02
N LEU A 90 -5.00 -8.42 5.77
CA LEU A 90 -3.70 -7.90 5.36
C LEU A 90 -3.86 -6.47 4.84
N VAL A 91 -3.16 -5.51 5.46
CA VAL A 91 -3.06 -4.15 4.94
C VAL A 91 -1.64 -3.89 4.46
N ASN A 92 -1.46 -3.86 3.15
CA ASN A 92 -0.21 -3.50 2.49
C ASN A 92 -0.08 -1.97 2.46
N ASN A 93 0.58 -1.41 3.47
CA ASN A 93 0.76 0.04 3.62
C ASN A 93 2.22 0.49 3.45
N ALA A 94 3.21 -0.37 3.67
CA ALA A 94 4.61 -0.01 3.51
C ALA A 94 4.89 0.55 2.10
N ALA A 95 5.44 1.77 2.03
CA ALA A 95 5.76 2.43 0.77
C ALA A 95 6.84 3.51 0.93
N VAL A 96 7.48 3.87 -0.19
CA VAL A 96 8.41 4.99 -0.33
C VAL A 96 8.08 5.83 -1.57
N THR A 97 8.57 7.07 -1.65
CA THR A 97 8.19 8.02 -2.72
C THR A 97 8.91 7.81 -4.05
N GLY A 98 10.04 7.11 -4.06
CA GLY A 98 10.88 6.98 -5.26
C GLY A 98 11.70 8.22 -5.60
N GLY A 99 11.62 9.27 -4.77
CA GLY A 99 12.38 10.51 -4.91
C GLY A 99 12.63 11.16 -3.57
N LYS A 100 13.37 12.26 -3.58
CA LYS A 100 13.61 13.10 -2.41
C LYS A 100 12.86 14.42 -2.56
N LEU A 101 11.91 14.66 -1.66
CA LEU A 101 11.19 15.93 -1.57
C LEU A 101 12.12 16.99 -0.97
N LEU A 102 12.28 18.13 -1.64
CA LEU A 102 13.07 19.28 -1.19
C LEU A 102 12.19 20.39 -0.63
N ASN A 103 11.04 20.63 -1.28
CA ASN A 103 10.14 21.72 -0.94
C ASN A 103 8.69 21.24 -0.92
N GLY A 104 8.12 21.14 0.29
CA GLY A 104 6.74 20.71 0.48
C GLY A 104 5.72 21.72 -0.02
N ASP A 105 5.99 23.02 0.09
CA ASP A 105 5.09 24.06 -0.40
C ASP A 105 5.03 24.07 -1.93
N ALA A 106 6.16 23.89 -2.59
CA ALA A 106 6.21 23.71 -4.05
C ALA A 106 5.40 22.47 -4.51
N LEU A 107 5.48 21.37 -3.74
CA LEU A 107 4.65 20.19 -4.00
C LEU A 107 3.16 20.52 -3.90
N LEU A 108 2.75 21.23 -2.85
CA LEU A 108 1.35 21.60 -2.65
C LEU A 108 0.84 22.50 -3.79
N ARG A 109 1.60 23.53 -4.15
CA ARG A 109 1.27 24.45 -5.24
C ARG A 109 1.15 23.71 -6.59
N LYS A 110 2.12 22.83 -6.91
CA LYS A 110 2.07 21.98 -8.10
C LYS A 110 0.81 21.08 -8.13
N ARG A 111 0.43 20.51 -7.01
CA ARG A 111 -0.80 19.70 -6.89
C ARG A 111 -2.07 20.52 -7.05
N ASN A 112 -2.05 21.79 -6.72
CA ASN A 112 -3.15 22.73 -6.90
C ASN A 112 -3.24 23.29 -8.33
N GLY A 113 -2.36 22.83 -9.25
CA GLY A 113 -2.40 23.17 -10.67
C GLY A 113 -1.48 24.35 -11.05
N GLU A 114 -0.62 24.82 -10.15
CA GLU A 114 0.38 25.82 -10.50
C GLU A 114 1.51 25.20 -11.34
N GLU A 115 1.99 25.95 -12.33
CA GLU A 115 3.17 25.58 -13.11
C GLU A 115 4.42 25.78 -12.25
N ILE A 116 4.90 24.68 -11.64
CA ILE A 116 6.11 24.62 -10.81
C ILE A 116 7.10 23.67 -11.46
N ASP A 117 8.37 24.11 -11.59
CA ASP A 117 9.44 23.22 -12.02
C ASP A 117 9.55 22.04 -11.06
N SER A 118 9.54 20.83 -11.59
CA SER A 118 9.63 19.60 -10.79
C SER A 118 10.91 19.58 -9.95
N LYS A 119 12.00 20.26 -10.40
CA LYS A 119 13.24 20.39 -9.67
C LYS A 119 13.13 21.22 -8.38
N GLU A 120 12.19 22.17 -8.35
CA GLU A 120 11.90 22.91 -7.10
C GLU A 120 11.21 22.02 -6.06
N VAL A 121 10.39 21.09 -6.51
CA VAL A 121 9.68 20.14 -5.64
C VAL A 121 10.65 19.10 -5.06
N GLY A 122 11.51 18.53 -5.91
CA GLY A 122 12.44 17.49 -5.52
C GLY A 122 13.15 16.86 -6.70
N TYR A 123 13.82 15.74 -6.43
CA TYR A 123 14.50 14.99 -7.49
C TYR A 123 14.28 13.48 -7.31
N GLU A 124 14.39 12.80 -8.43
CA GLU A 124 14.38 11.33 -8.51
C GLU A 124 15.73 10.87 -9.09
N THR A 125 16.23 9.73 -8.60
CA THR A 125 17.37 9.03 -9.19
C THR A 125 16.94 7.60 -9.53
N TYR A 126 17.66 6.95 -10.44
CA TYR A 126 17.39 5.56 -10.78
C TYR A 126 17.33 4.67 -9.53
N ASP A 127 18.31 4.76 -8.63
CA ASP A 127 18.38 3.94 -7.41
C ASP A 127 17.16 4.15 -6.49
N LEU A 128 16.69 5.40 -6.35
CA LEU A 128 15.49 5.71 -5.58
C LEU A 128 14.24 5.17 -6.26
N GLY A 129 14.18 5.23 -7.59
CA GLY A 129 13.11 4.69 -8.40
C GLY A 129 13.04 3.16 -8.32
N GLU A 130 14.16 2.47 -8.50
CA GLU A 130 14.28 1.02 -8.35
C GLU A 130 13.84 0.57 -6.96
N LYS A 131 14.30 1.25 -5.90
CA LYS A 131 13.85 0.98 -4.53
C LYS A 131 12.35 1.20 -4.35
N CYS A 132 11.77 2.18 -5.05
CA CYS A 132 10.35 2.43 -5.00
C CYS A 132 9.55 1.26 -5.58
N LEU A 133 9.91 0.77 -6.75
CA LEU A 133 9.29 -0.42 -7.35
C LEU A 133 9.47 -1.64 -6.46
N LYS A 134 10.67 -1.85 -5.94
CA LYS A 134 10.99 -2.96 -5.05
C LYS A 134 10.11 -2.98 -3.80
N THR A 135 9.93 -1.84 -3.15
CA THR A 135 9.14 -1.74 -1.91
C THR A 135 7.64 -1.70 -2.18
N ASN A 136 7.19 -0.82 -3.12
CA ASN A 136 5.77 -0.50 -3.27
C ASN A 136 5.00 -1.55 -4.08
N PHE A 137 5.69 -2.32 -4.92
CA PHE A 137 5.09 -3.35 -5.76
C PHE A 137 5.61 -4.74 -5.39
N TYR A 138 6.89 -5.04 -5.61
CA TYR A 138 7.45 -6.37 -5.36
C TYR A 138 7.43 -6.77 -3.87
N GLY A 139 7.57 -5.80 -2.96
CA GLY A 139 7.40 -6.02 -1.52
C GLY A 139 5.96 -6.41 -1.15
N VAL A 140 4.97 -5.72 -1.75
CA VAL A 140 3.54 -6.04 -1.56
C VAL A 140 3.22 -7.43 -2.10
N GLU A 141 3.68 -7.74 -3.31
CA GLU A 141 3.53 -9.07 -3.92
C GLU A 141 4.09 -10.16 -2.99
N ARG A 142 5.35 -10.03 -2.58
CA ARG A 142 6.04 -10.99 -1.72
C ARG A 142 5.30 -11.25 -0.41
N VAL A 143 4.89 -10.19 0.29
CA VAL A 143 4.14 -10.30 1.54
C VAL A 143 2.77 -10.95 1.31
N THR A 144 2.08 -10.54 0.26
CA THR A 144 0.75 -11.06 -0.07
C THR A 144 0.81 -12.55 -0.39
N GLU A 145 1.70 -12.98 -1.30
CA GLU A 145 1.83 -14.39 -1.68
C GLU A 145 2.22 -15.27 -0.49
N ALA A 146 3.14 -14.80 0.36
CA ALA A 146 3.55 -15.53 1.55
C ALA A 146 2.43 -15.69 2.59
N LEU A 147 1.51 -14.71 2.70
CA LEU A 147 0.42 -14.73 3.68
C LEU A 147 -0.90 -15.30 3.14
N VAL A 148 -1.09 -15.45 1.83
CA VAL A 148 -2.28 -16.09 1.23
C VAL A 148 -2.63 -17.45 1.86
N PRO A 149 -1.69 -18.37 2.16
CA PRO A 149 -2.03 -19.63 2.79
C PRO A 149 -2.73 -19.46 4.16
N LEU A 150 -2.34 -18.44 4.95
CA LEU A 150 -2.96 -18.13 6.24
C LEU A 150 -4.28 -17.37 6.08
N LEU A 151 -4.40 -16.51 5.08
CA LEU A 151 -5.64 -15.82 4.72
C LEU A 151 -6.73 -16.80 4.27
N LYS A 152 -6.37 -17.87 3.55
CA LYS A 152 -7.31 -18.93 3.15
C LYS A 152 -7.98 -19.65 4.32
N LEU A 153 -7.45 -19.54 5.53
CA LEU A 153 -8.01 -20.13 6.75
C LEU A 153 -9.03 -19.21 7.43
N SER A 154 -9.18 -17.98 6.93
CA SER A 154 -10.20 -17.05 7.39
C SER A 154 -11.55 -17.34 6.74
N SER A 155 -12.64 -17.10 7.47
CA SER A 155 -14.01 -17.11 6.92
C SER A 155 -14.34 -15.88 6.06
N SER A 156 -13.59 -14.78 6.24
CA SER A 156 -13.77 -13.53 5.48
C SER A 156 -12.41 -12.86 5.27
N PRO A 157 -11.56 -13.41 4.38
CA PRO A 157 -10.21 -12.90 4.14
C PRO A 157 -10.23 -11.57 3.39
N THR A 158 -9.49 -10.59 3.90
CA THR A 158 -9.46 -9.24 3.34
C THR A 158 -8.02 -8.79 3.08
N ILE A 159 -7.77 -8.21 1.90
CA ILE A 159 -6.51 -7.55 1.54
C ILE A 159 -6.80 -6.11 1.12
N VAL A 160 -6.17 -5.16 1.79
CA VAL A 160 -6.25 -3.73 1.45
C VAL A 160 -4.88 -3.24 1.02
N ASN A 161 -4.77 -2.82 -0.22
CA ASN A 161 -3.54 -2.26 -0.79
C ASN A 161 -3.61 -0.73 -0.74
N ILE A 162 -2.75 -0.09 0.08
CA ILE A 162 -2.67 1.38 0.13
C ILE A 162 -1.97 1.87 -1.14
N SER A 163 -2.79 2.33 -2.06
CA SER A 163 -2.40 2.83 -3.35
C SER A 163 -2.47 4.36 -3.43
N SER A 164 -2.61 4.91 -4.63
CA SER A 164 -2.70 6.35 -4.87
C SER A 164 -3.45 6.63 -6.17
N ARG A 165 -4.12 7.78 -6.24
CA ARG A 165 -4.63 8.34 -7.50
C ARG A 165 -3.51 8.63 -8.51
N ALA A 166 -2.25 8.72 -8.07
CA ALA A 166 -1.10 8.79 -8.98
C ALA A 166 -1.04 7.57 -9.91
N GLY A 167 -1.38 6.37 -9.41
CA GLY A 167 -1.40 5.13 -10.19
C GLY A 167 -2.61 4.92 -11.08
N LEU A 168 -3.47 5.92 -11.29
CA LEU A 168 -4.56 5.81 -12.26
C LEU A 168 -4.03 5.84 -13.71
N LEU A 169 -4.62 5.05 -14.61
CA LEU A 169 -4.17 4.91 -16.01
C LEU A 169 -4.11 6.21 -16.77
N LYS A 170 -4.95 7.19 -16.44
CA LYS A 170 -4.91 8.53 -17.03
C LYS A 170 -3.60 9.29 -16.81
N ASN A 171 -2.79 8.87 -15.83
CA ASN A 171 -1.49 9.48 -15.55
C ASN A 171 -0.34 8.77 -16.29
N ILE A 172 -0.63 7.77 -17.12
CA ILE A 172 0.32 7.01 -17.91
C ILE A 172 0.06 7.31 -19.38
N SER A 173 0.94 8.06 -20.01
CA SER A 173 0.81 8.41 -21.43
C SER A 173 1.36 7.33 -22.36
N ASN A 174 2.20 6.41 -21.85
CA ASN A 174 2.68 5.25 -22.60
C ASN A 174 1.49 4.34 -22.96
N GLU A 175 1.14 4.30 -24.26
CA GLU A 175 -0.06 3.59 -24.74
C GLU A 175 0.01 2.09 -24.53
N TRP A 176 1.19 1.50 -24.72
CA TRP A 176 1.37 0.06 -24.50
C TRP A 176 1.15 -0.31 -23.03
N ALA A 177 1.79 0.39 -22.10
CA ALA A 177 1.62 0.14 -20.68
C ALA A 177 0.16 0.34 -20.22
N ARG A 178 -0.50 1.41 -20.72
CA ARG A 178 -1.90 1.67 -20.45
C ARG A 178 -2.80 0.57 -20.99
N THR A 179 -2.56 0.10 -22.22
CA THR A 179 -3.29 -1.01 -22.83
C THR A 179 -3.14 -2.29 -22.03
N VAL A 180 -1.91 -2.65 -21.65
CA VAL A 180 -1.64 -3.84 -20.82
C VAL A 180 -2.36 -3.76 -19.49
N PHE A 181 -2.26 -2.64 -18.77
CA PHE A 181 -2.90 -2.50 -17.45
C PHE A 181 -4.42 -2.39 -17.52
N SER A 182 -5.01 -1.96 -18.64
CA SER A 182 -6.46 -1.87 -18.81
C SER A 182 -7.12 -3.20 -19.20
N ASP A 183 -6.38 -4.11 -19.82
CA ASP A 183 -6.89 -5.40 -20.31
C ASP A 183 -7.04 -6.42 -19.17
N ILE A 184 -8.09 -6.24 -18.35
CA ILE A 184 -8.34 -7.05 -17.15
C ILE A 184 -8.44 -8.54 -17.46
N ASP A 185 -8.98 -8.88 -18.63
CA ASP A 185 -9.27 -10.27 -18.96
C ASP A 185 -7.99 -11.06 -19.25
N ASN A 186 -7.01 -10.42 -19.86
CA ASN A 186 -5.75 -11.01 -20.24
C ASN A 186 -4.56 -10.54 -19.40
N LEU A 187 -4.80 -9.72 -18.38
CA LEU A 187 -3.75 -9.23 -17.49
C LEU A 187 -3.17 -10.38 -16.64
N THR A 188 -1.87 -10.53 -16.65
CA THR A 188 -1.13 -11.49 -15.82
C THR A 188 -0.01 -10.77 -15.07
N LYS A 189 0.56 -11.46 -14.07
CA LYS A 189 1.71 -10.93 -13.32
C LYS A 189 2.91 -10.69 -14.24
N GLU A 190 3.17 -11.63 -15.15
CA GLU A 190 4.28 -11.53 -16.11
C GLU A 190 4.14 -10.29 -16.99
N LYS A 191 2.92 -9.95 -17.42
CA LYS A 191 2.66 -8.72 -18.20
C LYS A 191 2.92 -7.45 -17.39
N ILE A 192 2.60 -7.47 -16.08
CA ILE A 192 2.95 -6.34 -15.19
C ILE A 192 4.48 -6.24 -15.10
N ASP A 193 5.19 -7.35 -14.92
CA ASP A 193 6.65 -7.38 -14.87
C ASP A 193 7.28 -6.86 -16.15
N ASP A 194 6.74 -7.24 -17.32
CA ASP A 194 7.27 -6.78 -18.62
C ASP A 194 7.12 -5.25 -18.74
N VAL A 195 5.96 -4.69 -18.32
CA VAL A 195 5.79 -3.22 -18.28
C VAL A 195 6.80 -2.56 -17.36
N LEU A 196 7.00 -3.11 -16.16
CA LEU A 196 7.94 -2.52 -15.20
C LEU A 196 9.39 -2.66 -15.66
N LYS A 197 9.80 -3.77 -16.30
CA LYS A 197 11.14 -3.94 -16.87
C LYS A 197 11.42 -2.94 -17.99
N ASP A 198 10.47 -2.72 -18.90
CA ASP A 198 10.62 -1.72 -19.95
C ASP A 198 10.70 -0.31 -19.38
N TYR A 199 9.86 0.00 -18.38
CA TYR A 199 9.93 1.25 -17.64
C TYR A 199 11.31 1.46 -17.00
N GLU A 200 11.84 0.46 -16.27
CA GLU A 200 13.15 0.54 -15.60
C GLU A 200 14.29 0.73 -16.60
N LYS A 201 14.23 0.04 -17.74
CA LYS A 201 15.18 0.22 -18.84
C LYS A 201 15.16 1.64 -19.37
N ASP A 202 13.98 2.16 -19.72
CA ASP A 202 13.81 3.51 -20.26
C ASP A 202 14.18 4.57 -19.22
N TYR A 203 13.93 4.30 -17.92
CA TYR A 203 14.36 5.18 -16.83
C TYR A 203 15.90 5.27 -16.77
N LYS A 204 16.57 4.13 -16.84
CA LYS A 204 18.04 4.06 -16.81
C LYS A 204 18.69 4.75 -18.02
N GLU A 205 18.03 4.67 -19.17
CA GLU A 205 18.45 5.31 -20.42
C GLU A 205 18.11 6.80 -20.48
N GLY A 206 17.34 7.35 -19.52
CA GLY A 206 16.90 8.75 -19.50
C GLY A 206 15.86 9.07 -20.57
N SER A 207 15.12 8.09 -21.06
CA SER A 207 14.18 8.19 -22.18
C SER A 207 12.71 8.25 -21.76
N LEU A 208 12.40 8.47 -20.47
CA LEU A 208 11.03 8.43 -19.93
C LEU A 208 10.07 9.34 -20.70
N ASP A 209 10.44 10.60 -20.93
CA ASP A 209 9.57 11.59 -21.60
C ASP A 209 9.26 11.17 -23.03
N ILE A 210 10.30 10.80 -23.79
CA ILE A 210 10.18 10.40 -25.21
C ILE A 210 9.31 9.16 -25.36
N LYS A 211 9.35 8.26 -24.36
CA LYS A 211 8.59 7.01 -24.34
C LYS A 211 7.20 7.13 -23.71
N GLY A 212 6.81 8.33 -23.29
CA GLY A 212 5.50 8.61 -22.69
C GLY A 212 5.31 8.06 -21.28
N TRP A 213 6.41 7.79 -20.55
CA TRP A 213 6.32 7.45 -19.15
C TRP A 213 6.07 8.70 -18.30
N PRO A 214 5.49 8.56 -17.08
CA PRO A 214 5.39 9.70 -16.16
C PRO A 214 6.77 10.30 -15.87
N THR A 215 6.87 11.63 -15.88
CA THR A 215 8.14 12.35 -15.64
C THR A 215 8.23 13.00 -14.28
N PHE A 216 7.12 13.01 -13.52
CA PHE A 216 7.06 13.51 -12.15
C PHE A 216 6.55 12.42 -11.22
N ALA A 217 7.22 12.19 -10.10
CA ALA A 217 6.95 11.06 -9.20
C ALA A 217 6.84 9.74 -9.99
N SER A 218 7.74 9.58 -10.96
CA SER A 218 7.67 8.61 -12.01
C SER A 218 7.58 7.18 -11.49
N ALA A 219 8.58 6.74 -10.72
CA ALA A 219 8.61 5.41 -10.15
C ALA A 219 7.45 5.18 -9.15
N TYR A 220 7.06 6.21 -8.40
CA TYR A 220 5.90 6.13 -7.51
C TYR A 220 4.61 5.89 -8.31
N THR A 221 4.40 6.66 -9.38
CA THR A 221 3.24 6.50 -10.28
C THR A 221 3.19 5.09 -10.85
N MET A 222 4.28 4.61 -11.42
CA MET A 222 4.36 3.27 -12.01
C MET A 222 4.17 2.17 -10.96
N SER A 223 4.77 2.32 -9.77
CA SER A 223 4.57 1.35 -8.68
C SER A 223 3.11 1.25 -8.23
N LYS A 224 2.39 2.38 -8.17
CA LYS A 224 0.97 2.40 -7.76
C LYS A 224 0.04 1.92 -8.88
N ALA A 225 0.38 2.15 -10.15
CA ALA A 225 -0.35 1.57 -11.27
C ALA A 225 -0.21 0.03 -11.31
N ALA A 226 1.01 -0.47 -11.17
CA ALA A 226 1.27 -1.90 -11.06
C ALA A 226 0.53 -2.53 -9.87
N LEU A 227 0.50 -1.85 -8.71
CA LEU A 227 -0.23 -2.30 -7.52
C LEU A 227 -1.74 -2.37 -7.76
N ASN A 228 -2.31 -1.38 -8.45
CA ASN A 228 -3.73 -1.40 -8.82
C ASN A 228 -4.04 -2.55 -9.78
N ALA A 229 -3.18 -2.76 -10.79
CA ALA A 229 -3.29 -3.87 -11.74
C ALA A 229 -3.20 -5.24 -11.01
N TYR A 230 -2.23 -5.39 -10.11
CA TYR A 230 -2.05 -6.60 -9.29
C TYR A 230 -3.25 -6.87 -8.37
N THR A 231 -3.83 -5.83 -7.78
CA THR A 231 -5.05 -5.94 -6.96
C THR A 231 -6.17 -6.63 -7.72
N ARG A 232 -6.37 -6.30 -9.00
CA ARG A 232 -7.39 -6.88 -9.87
C ARG A 232 -7.10 -8.33 -10.23
N ILE A 233 -5.83 -8.67 -10.53
CA ILE A 233 -5.41 -10.06 -10.75
C ILE A 233 -5.70 -10.90 -9.51
N MET A 234 -5.33 -10.41 -8.34
CA MET A 234 -5.51 -11.14 -7.09
C MET A 234 -6.99 -11.33 -6.76
N ALA A 235 -7.82 -10.34 -6.99
CA ALA A 235 -9.28 -10.44 -6.82
C ALA A 235 -9.88 -11.51 -7.75
N LYS A 236 -9.45 -11.57 -9.02
CA LYS A 236 -9.85 -12.61 -9.98
C LYS A 236 -9.37 -14.00 -9.56
N LYS A 237 -8.15 -14.09 -9.04
CA LYS A 237 -7.52 -15.35 -8.59
C LYS A 237 -8.16 -15.91 -7.31
N TYR A 238 -8.64 -15.02 -6.43
CA TYR A 238 -9.24 -15.38 -5.14
C TYR A 238 -10.63 -14.75 -4.98
N PRO A 239 -11.65 -15.28 -5.67
CA PRO A 239 -12.99 -14.67 -5.71
C PRO A 239 -13.71 -14.62 -4.35
N HIS A 240 -13.27 -15.41 -3.36
CA HIS A 240 -13.80 -15.39 -2.00
C HIS A 240 -13.10 -14.40 -1.06
N PHE A 241 -12.09 -13.67 -1.57
CA PHE A 241 -11.38 -12.67 -0.80
C PHE A 241 -11.91 -11.28 -1.14
N HIS A 242 -11.92 -10.38 -0.16
CA HIS A 242 -12.12 -8.94 -0.39
C HIS A 242 -10.77 -8.28 -0.65
N ILE A 243 -10.40 -8.10 -1.91
CA ILE A 243 -9.09 -7.54 -2.30
C ILE A 243 -9.30 -6.22 -3.02
N ASN A 244 -8.95 -5.11 -2.37
CA ASN A 244 -9.17 -3.79 -2.94
C ASN A 244 -7.92 -2.91 -2.78
N SER A 245 -7.78 -1.95 -3.68
CA SER A 245 -6.82 -0.85 -3.55
C SER A 245 -7.52 0.45 -3.17
N VAL A 246 -6.82 1.29 -2.42
CA VAL A 246 -7.39 2.54 -1.91
C VAL A 246 -6.37 3.67 -1.92
N CYS A 247 -6.80 4.84 -2.38
CA CYS A 247 -6.08 6.09 -2.18
C CYS A 247 -6.58 6.75 -0.88
N PRO A 248 -5.73 6.90 0.14
CA PRO A 248 -6.13 7.52 1.42
C PRO A 248 -6.29 9.05 1.32
N GLY A 249 -6.04 9.65 0.15
CA GLY A 249 -6.00 11.09 -0.03
C GLY A 249 -4.61 11.69 0.22
N PHE A 250 -4.54 13.02 0.27
CA PHE A 250 -3.29 13.75 0.55
C PHE A 250 -3.18 14.01 2.06
N VAL A 251 -2.76 12.99 2.78
CA VAL A 251 -2.70 12.94 4.24
C VAL A 251 -1.41 13.57 4.77
N LYS A 252 -1.49 14.37 5.85
CA LYS A 252 -0.33 14.94 6.56
C LYS A 252 0.54 13.83 7.15
N THR A 253 1.68 13.57 6.53
CA THR A 253 2.66 12.56 6.94
C THR A 253 4.08 13.02 6.65
N ASP A 254 5.08 12.35 7.22
CA ASP A 254 6.48 12.61 6.92
C ASP A 254 6.83 12.42 5.43
N MET A 255 6.08 11.56 4.73
CA MET A 255 6.29 11.27 3.31
C MET A 255 6.15 12.51 2.43
N ASN A 256 5.32 13.47 2.83
CA ASN A 256 5.09 14.73 2.12
C ASN A 256 5.43 15.97 2.97
N HIS A 257 6.36 15.84 3.93
CA HIS A 257 6.76 16.90 4.85
C HIS A 257 5.56 17.56 5.57
N ASN A 258 4.51 16.77 5.88
CA ASN A 258 3.27 17.21 6.52
C ASN A 258 2.47 18.28 5.75
N THR A 259 2.69 18.41 4.43
CA THR A 259 1.94 19.35 3.57
C THR A 259 0.58 18.80 3.11
N GLY A 260 0.20 17.60 3.52
CA GLY A 260 -1.13 17.06 3.23
C GLY A 260 -2.26 17.96 3.76
N ASN A 261 -3.44 17.84 3.16
CA ASN A 261 -4.64 18.58 3.57
C ASN A 261 -5.63 17.77 4.43
N LEU A 262 -5.38 16.45 4.57
CA LEU A 262 -6.16 15.57 5.43
C LEU A 262 -5.36 15.18 6.67
N SER A 263 -6.07 15.01 7.79
CA SER A 263 -5.52 14.36 8.98
C SER A 263 -5.29 12.85 8.75
N ILE A 264 -4.54 12.21 9.64
CA ILE A 264 -4.39 10.76 9.62
C ILE A 264 -5.75 10.08 9.85
N ASP A 265 -6.55 10.58 10.79
CA ASP A 265 -7.85 10.00 11.11
C ASP A 265 -8.82 10.03 9.91
N GLU A 266 -8.85 11.10 9.11
CA GLU A 266 -9.60 11.16 7.84
C GLU A 266 -9.03 10.21 6.77
N GLY A 267 -7.71 10.17 6.66
CA GLY A 267 -7.03 9.33 5.65
C GLY A 267 -7.20 7.83 5.85
N VAL A 268 -7.48 7.38 7.07
CA VAL A 268 -7.65 5.95 7.38
C VAL A 268 -9.08 5.46 7.32
N GLU A 269 -10.07 6.33 7.17
CA GLU A 269 -11.49 5.92 7.15
C GLU A 269 -11.78 4.88 6.08
N THR A 270 -11.45 5.16 4.81
CA THR A 270 -11.69 4.22 3.72
C THR A 270 -10.84 2.93 3.83
N PRO A 271 -9.52 2.99 4.10
CA PRO A 271 -8.73 1.79 4.38
C PRO A 271 -9.32 0.88 5.47
N VAL A 272 -9.76 1.45 6.59
CA VAL A 272 -10.34 0.69 7.70
C VAL A 272 -11.71 0.13 7.33
N MET A 273 -12.56 0.92 6.68
CA MET A 273 -13.84 0.44 6.15
C MET A 273 -13.64 -0.81 5.29
N LEU A 274 -12.68 -0.77 4.36
CA LEU A 274 -12.36 -1.92 3.48
C LEU A 274 -11.79 -3.11 4.26
N ALA A 275 -10.95 -2.86 5.26
CA ALA A 275 -10.36 -3.92 6.08
C ALA A 275 -11.39 -4.65 6.95
N LEU A 276 -12.47 -3.97 7.33
CA LEU A 276 -13.54 -4.52 8.15
C LEU A 276 -14.69 -5.14 7.34
N LEU A 277 -14.62 -5.13 6.01
CA LEU A 277 -15.63 -5.79 5.17
C LEU A 277 -15.87 -7.24 5.62
N LEU A 278 -17.13 -7.59 5.67
CA LEU A 278 -17.63 -8.95 5.92
C LEU A 278 -18.55 -9.28 4.75
N ASN A 279 -18.57 -10.53 4.30
CA ASN A 279 -19.46 -11.11 3.29
C ASN A 279 -19.95 -10.13 2.17
N ASP A 280 -20.04 -10.55 0.95
CA ASP A 280 -20.60 -9.81 -0.20
C ASP A 280 -20.04 -8.41 -0.48
N GLY A 281 -18.90 -8.05 0.10
CA GLY A 281 -18.21 -6.78 -0.17
C GLY A 281 -17.56 -6.77 -1.55
N PRO A 282 -17.25 -5.55 -2.10
CA PRO A 282 -16.58 -5.42 -3.38
C PRO A 282 -15.16 -5.99 -3.35
N SER A 283 -14.71 -6.50 -4.50
CA SER A 283 -13.36 -7.00 -4.72
C SER A 283 -12.84 -6.57 -6.09
N GLY A 284 -11.53 -6.31 -6.23
CA GLY A 284 -10.91 -5.84 -7.46
C GLY A 284 -11.13 -4.36 -7.76
N CYS A 285 -11.62 -3.58 -6.80
CA CYS A 285 -11.95 -2.18 -6.98
C CYS A 285 -10.84 -1.25 -6.48
N PHE A 286 -10.83 -0.03 -7.04
CA PHE A 286 -10.03 1.09 -6.54
C PHE A 286 -10.94 2.11 -5.86
N PHE A 287 -10.59 2.45 -4.60
CA PHE A 287 -11.38 3.36 -3.77
C PHE A 287 -10.69 4.70 -3.51
N THR A 288 -11.50 5.74 -3.37
CA THR A 288 -11.10 7.03 -2.80
C THR A 288 -12.29 7.64 -2.07
N LYS A 289 -12.08 8.15 -0.86
CA LYS A 289 -13.14 8.79 -0.04
C LYS A 289 -14.42 7.93 0.11
N GLY A 290 -14.27 6.63 0.29
CA GLY A 290 -15.39 5.70 0.45
C GLY A 290 -16.06 5.25 -0.85
N GLU A 291 -15.69 5.81 -1.99
CA GLU A 291 -16.31 5.54 -3.28
C GLU A 291 -15.39 4.74 -4.20
N VAL A 292 -15.99 3.87 -5.04
CA VAL A 292 -15.29 3.20 -6.13
C VAL A 292 -15.13 4.19 -7.28
N ILE A 293 -13.91 4.29 -7.79
CA ILE A 293 -13.64 5.08 -8.99
C ILE A 293 -12.95 4.20 -10.06
N PRO A 294 -13.09 4.54 -11.36
CA PRO A 294 -12.38 3.85 -12.44
C PRO A 294 -10.86 3.91 -12.23
N PHE A 295 -10.23 2.81 -12.56
CA PHE A 295 -8.77 2.67 -12.55
C PHE A 295 -8.16 3.16 -13.86
#